data_25ae0e5a4c44528ebee96c70d3ead61b
#
_entry.id   25ae0e5a4c44528ebee96c70d3ead61b
#
_cell.length_a   1.000
_cell.length_b   1.000
_cell.length_c   1.000
_cell.angle_alpha   90.00
_cell.angle_beta   90.00
_cell.angle_gamma   90.00
#
_symmetry.space_group_name_H-M   'P 1'
#
loop_
_entity.id
_entity.type
_entity.pdbx_description
1 polymer ?
#
loop_
_entity_poly.entity_id
_entity_poly.type
_entity_poly.pdbx_seq_one_letter_code
_entity_poly.pdbx_strand_id
1 'polypeptide(L)'
;MIGKTIHELRMGDVAEVIHQVDAEGVAELVDAVGDYNPIHSDPDYAASTPFKEPIAPGVFTAGLISAAIGTRLPGPGAIYLSQNLKFLKPVKLGDTITARVTIVEVLRERNRIRLETVCLNQRGEEVLTGEAWVMPSRESVVYPDRYINKPPLIDTSAPVM
;
A
#
# COMPACT_ATOMS: atom_id res chain seq x y z
N MET A 1 8.65 -13.73 4.30
CA MET A 1 8.55 -12.36 4.89
C MET A 1 9.07 -12.41 6.33
N ILE A 2 9.78 -11.38 6.75
CA ILE A 2 10.34 -11.27 8.11
C ILE A 2 9.80 -9.99 8.74
N GLY A 3 9.13 -10.10 9.88
CA GLY A 3 8.68 -8.98 10.69
C GLY A 3 9.74 -8.65 11.75
N LYS A 4 10.21 -7.42 11.71
CA LYS A 4 11.27 -6.93 12.60
C LYS A 4 10.69 -6.30 13.86
N THR A 5 11.39 -6.49 14.97
CA THR A 5 11.13 -5.79 16.23
C THR A 5 11.71 -4.38 16.20
N ILE A 6 11.29 -3.53 17.15
CA ILE A 6 11.80 -2.15 17.28
C ILE A 6 13.32 -2.09 17.47
N HIS A 7 13.93 -3.15 18.03
CA HIS A 7 15.37 -3.20 18.29
C HIS A 7 16.20 -3.47 17.03
N GLU A 8 15.57 -4.06 16.01
CA GLU A 8 16.19 -4.37 14.72
C GLU A 8 16.03 -3.23 13.69
N LEU A 9 15.21 -2.23 14.01
CA LEU A 9 14.88 -1.13 13.12
C LEU A 9 15.75 0.10 13.38
N ARG A 10 16.16 0.79 12.31
CA ARG A 10 17.01 1.98 12.35
C ARG A 10 16.44 3.08 11.48
N MET A 11 16.73 4.33 11.86
CA MET A 11 16.50 5.49 10.99
C MET A 11 17.24 5.28 9.66
N GLY A 12 16.57 5.59 8.56
CA GLY A 12 17.11 5.40 7.22
C GLY A 12 16.86 4.02 6.60
N ASP A 13 16.33 3.05 7.36
CA ASP A 13 15.87 1.79 6.76
C ASP A 13 14.77 2.07 5.73
N VAL A 14 14.88 1.43 4.57
CA VAL A 14 13.98 1.63 3.42
C VAL A 14 13.46 0.29 2.93
N ALA A 15 12.20 0.26 2.49
CA ALA A 15 11.65 -0.83 1.71
C ALA A 15 10.73 -0.33 0.61
N GLU A 16 10.58 -1.14 -0.43
CA GLU A 16 9.76 -0.84 -1.59
C GLU A 16 8.87 -2.02 -1.96
N VAL A 17 7.70 -1.68 -2.51
CA VAL A 17 6.81 -2.59 -3.22
C VAL A 17 6.54 -1.98 -4.59
N ILE A 18 6.68 -2.79 -5.64
CA ILE A 18 6.43 -2.37 -7.03
C ILE A 18 5.20 -3.10 -7.53
N HIS A 19 4.25 -2.37 -8.11
CA HIS A 19 3.00 -2.92 -8.61
C HIS A 19 2.59 -2.24 -9.91
N GLN A 20 2.26 -3.05 -10.93
CA GLN A 20 1.65 -2.54 -12.15
C GLN A 20 0.14 -2.45 -11.94
N VAL A 21 -0.42 -1.27 -12.16
CA VAL A 21 -1.86 -1.00 -12.01
C VAL A 21 -2.60 -1.52 -13.22
N ASP A 22 -3.44 -2.53 -13.03
CA ASP A 22 -4.27 -3.10 -14.08
C ASP A 22 -5.77 -2.94 -13.78
N ALA A 23 -6.58 -3.15 -14.80
CA ALA A 23 -8.04 -2.99 -14.71
C ALA A 23 -8.67 -4.01 -13.75
N GLU A 24 -8.13 -5.22 -13.68
CA GLU A 24 -8.65 -6.28 -12.79
C GLU A 24 -8.44 -5.91 -11.32
N GLY A 25 -7.21 -5.50 -10.95
CA GLY A 25 -6.91 -5.09 -9.58
C GLY A 25 -7.70 -3.86 -9.14
N VAL A 26 -7.90 -2.89 -10.04
CA VAL A 26 -8.76 -1.73 -9.74
C VAL A 26 -10.20 -2.17 -9.53
N ALA A 27 -10.75 -3.05 -10.38
CA ALA A 27 -12.10 -3.55 -10.23
C ALA A 27 -12.29 -4.34 -8.93
N GLU A 28 -11.34 -5.21 -8.58
CA GLU A 28 -11.35 -5.95 -7.30
C GLU A 28 -11.42 -5.00 -6.09
N LEU A 29 -10.64 -3.91 -6.09
CA LEU A 29 -10.70 -2.92 -5.02
C LEU A 29 -12.03 -2.17 -5.00
N VAL A 30 -12.48 -1.70 -6.17
CA VAL A 30 -13.76 -0.99 -6.32
C VAL A 30 -14.91 -1.83 -5.76
N ASP A 31 -14.97 -3.11 -6.13
CA ASP A 31 -15.98 -4.04 -5.62
C ASP A 31 -15.85 -4.27 -4.10
N ALA A 32 -14.62 -4.44 -3.61
CA ALA A 32 -14.38 -4.71 -2.20
C ALA A 32 -14.79 -3.55 -1.28
N VAL A 33 -14.64 -2.30 -1.73
CA VAL A 33 -14.95 -1.10 -0.91
C VAL A 33 -16.23 -0.39 -1.32
N GLY A 34 -16.82 -0.75 -2.48
CA GLY A 34 -18.05 -0.13 -3.00
C GLY A 34 -17.83 1.25 -3.63
N ASP A 35 -16.62 1.58 -4.04
CA ASP A 35 -16.32 2.87 -4.69
C ASP A 35 -16.62 2.82 -6.20
N TYR A 36 -17.91 2.78 -6.53
CA TYR A 36 -18.39 2.73 -7.91
C TYR A 36 -18.40 4.11 -8.61
N ASN A 37 -17.49 5.01 -8.21
CA ASN A 37 -17.33 6.27 -8.93
C ASN A 37 -16.93 5.98 -10.40
N PRO A 38 -17.73 6.45 -11.40
CA PRO A 38 -17.50 6.10 -12.81
C PRO A 38 -16.14 6.53 -13.36
N ILE A 39 -15.44 7.45 -12.68
CA ILE A 39 -14.08 7.84 -13.07
C ILE A 39 -13.07 6.67 -13.05
N HIS A 40 -13.37 5.61 -12.32
CA HIS A 40 -12.48 4.45 -12.19
C HIS A 40 -12.74 3.34 -13.20
N SER A 41 -13.96 3.26 -13.77
CA SER A 41 -14.39 2.10 -14.54
C SER A 41 -15.12 2.41 -15.84
N ASP A 42 -15.58 3.65 -16.05
CA ASP A 42 -16.32 4.05 -17.25
C ASP A 42 -15.44 4.93 -18.17
N PRO A 43 -14.93 4.37 -19.29
CA PRO A 43 -14.07 5.11 -20.22
C PRO A 43 -14.76 6.30 -20.87
N ASP A 44 -16.07 6.20 -21.16
CA ASP A 44 -16.82 7.28 -21.79
C ASP A 44 -17.00 8.45 -20.83
N TYR A 45 -17.34 8.16 -19.58
CA TYR A 45 -17.35 9.17 -18.52
C TYR A 45 -15.99 9.79 -18.31
N ALA A 46 -14.95 8.96 -18.16
CA ALA A 46 -13.58 9.43 -17.92
C ALA A 46 -13.06 10.33 -19.05
N ALA A 47 -13.40 10.02 -20.31
CA ALA A 47 -13.05 10.84 -21.48
C ALA A 47 -13.63 12.26 -21.41
N SER A 48 -14.75 12.45 -20.73
CA SER A 48 -15.39 13.75 -20.52
C SER A 48 -14.70 14.59 -19.42
N THR A 49 -13.86 13.96 -18.59
CA THR A 49 -13.15 14.61 -17.49
C THR A 49 -11.78 15.15 -17.93
N PRO A 50 -11.13 15.99 -17.11
CA PRO A 50 -9.76 16.43 -17.38
C PRO A 50 -8.73 15.29 -17.48
N PHE A 51 -9.01 14.12 -16.90
CA PHE A 51 -8.10 12.96 -16.93
C PHE A 51 -8.11 12.23 -18.28
N LYS A 52 -9.20 12.32 -19.06
CA LYS A 52 -9.40 11.72 -20.40
C LYS A 52 -9.44 10.20 -20.46
N GLU A 53 -9.14 9.52 -19.38
CA GLU A 53 -9.13 8.06 -19.25
C GLU A 53 -9.37 7.66 -17.78
N PRO A 54 -9.78 6.42 -17.50
CA PRO A 54 -9.96 5.96 -16.12
C PRO A 54 -8.69 6.08 -15.29
N ILE A 55 -8.86 6.49 -14.03
CA ILE A 55 -7.80 6.57 -13.03
C ILE A 55 -8.09 5.62 -11.88
N ALA A 56 -7.04 5.09 -11.25
CA ALA A 56 -7.19 4.26 -10.06
C ALA A 56 -7.72 5.09 -8.87
N PRO A 57 -8.53 4.50 -7.98
CA PRO A 57 -8.86 5.13 -6.72
C PRO A 57 -7.61 5.50 -5.92
N GLY A 58 -7.59 6.66 -5.27
CA GLY A 58 -6.43 7.08 -4.46
C GLY A 58 -6.06 6.05 -3.39
N VAL A 59 -7.06 5.39 -2.80
CA VAL A 59 -6.85 4.32 -1.81
C VAL A 59 -6.19 3.07 -2.39
N PHE A 60 -6.25 2.84 -3.71
CA PHE A 60 -5.46 1.77 -4.36
C PHE A 60 -3.97 2.03 -4.16
N THR A 61 -3.51 3.22 -4.50
CA THR A 61 -2.10 3.63 -4.33
C THR A 61 -1.71 3.65 -2.85
N ALA A 62 -2.57 4.14 -1.96
CA ALA A 62 -2.36 4.08 -0.52
C ALA A 62 -2.25 2.64 0.01
N GLY A 63 -3.00 1.71 -0.59
CA GLY A 63 -2.93 0.28 -0.28
C GLY A 63 -1.54 -0.32 -0.53
N LEU A 64 -0.79 0.19 -1.51
CA LEU A 64 0.59 -0.26 -1.78
C LEU A 64 1.55 0.16 -0.66
N ILE A 65 1.31 1.31 -0.01
CA ILE A 65 2.03 1.70 1.21
C ILE A 65 1.74 0.70 2.34
N SER A 66 0.47 0.36 2.54
CA SER A 66 0.07 -0.66 3.52
C SER A 66 0.75 -2.00 3.26
N ALA A 67 0.83 -2.43 2.00
CA ALA A 67 1.54 -3.64 1.60
C ALA A 67 3.04 -3.56 1.94
N ALA A 68 3.71 -2.44 1.66
CA ALA A 68 5.12 -2.24 2.00
C ALA A 68 5.35 -2.32 3.53
N ILE A 69 4.48 -1.71 4.31
CA ILE A 69 4.54 -1.73 5.79
C ILE A 69 4.33 -3.15 6.32
N GLY A 70 3.29 -3.82 5.89
CA GLY A 70 2.88 -5.12 6.41
C GLY A 70 3.73 -6.31 5.95
N THR A 71 4.41 -6.17 4.80
CA THR A 71 5.17 -7.29 4.22
C THR A 71 6.68 -7.09 4.18
N ARG A 72 7.16 -5.84 4.28
CA ARG A 72 8.58 -5.49 4.09
C ARG A 72 9.20 -4.74 5.26
N LEU A 73 8.62 -3.60 5.68
CA LEU A 73 9.23 -2.74 6.71
C LEU A 73 8.15 -2.04 7.56
N PRO A 74 7.99 -2.41 8.83
CA PRO A 74 8.71 -3.42 9.60
C PRO A 74 8.39 -4.87 9.20
N GLY A 75 7.35 -5.10 8.38
CA GLY A 75 6.94 -6.42 7.93
C GLY A 75 5.85 -7.07 8.80
N PRO A 76 5.66 -8.39 8.68
CA PRO A 76 4.61 -9.12 9.37
C PRO A 76 4.52 -8.82 10.88
N GLY A 77 3.30 -8.68 11.37
CA GLY A 77 3.03 -8.34 12.77
C GLY A 77 3.02 -6.82 13.05
N ALA A 78 3.35 -5.99 12.07
CA ALA A 78 3.22 -4.54 12.20
C ALA A 78 1.76 -4.10 12.28
N ILE A 79 1.49 -3.10 13.12
CA ILE A 79 0.16 -2.48 13.25
C ILE A 79 0.22 -1.06 12.69
N TYR A 80 -0.64 -0.80 11.72
CA TYR A 80 -0.78 0.51 11.09
C TYR A 80 -1.61 1.42 12.01
N LEU A 81 -1.02 2.49 12.52
CA LEU A 81 -1.66 3.34 13.52
C LEU A 81 -2.30 4.58 12.93
N SER A 82 -1.58 5.24 12.02
CA SER A 82 -2.05 6.44 11.36
C SER A 82 -1.31 6.67 10.05
N GLN A 83 -1.94 7.41 9.15
CA GLN A 83 -1.39 7.85 7.87
C GLN A 83 -2.00 9.18 7.50
N ASN A 84 -1.19 10.14 7.10
CA ASN A 84 -1.66 11.24 6.27
C ASN A 84 -1.30 10.98 4.80
N LEU A 85 -2.09 11.50 3.90
CA LEU A 85 -1.93 11.30 2.46
C LEU A 85 -2.12 12.62 1.73
N LYS A 86 -1.24 12.87 0.77
CA LYS A 86 -1.40 13.94 -0.22
C LYS A 86 -1.28 13.35 -1.61
N PHE A 87 -2.36 13.39 -2.37
CA PHE A 87 -2.40 12.93 -3.75
C PHE A 87 -1.92 14.04 -4.66
N LEU A 88 -0.85 13.79 -5.41
CA LEU A 88 -0.17 14.81 -6.23
C LEU A 88 -0.49 14.68 -7.70
N LYS A 89 -0.64 13.45 -8.19
CA LYS A 89 -0.92 13.14 -9.60
C LYS A 89 -1.86 11.94 -9.72
N PRO A 90 -2.70 11.89 -10.77
CA PRO A 90 -3.53 10.73 -11.04
C PRO A 90 -2.66 9.51 -11.39
N VAL A 91 -3.13 8.35 -10.97
CA VAL A 91 -2.56 7.05 -11.35
C VAL A 91 -3.48 6.40 -12.35
N LYS A 92 -2.95 6.06 -13.52
CA LYS A 92 -3.69 5.50 -14.65
C LYS A 92 -3.50 4.00 -14.74
N LEU A 93 -4.44 3.33 -15.42
CA LEU A 93 -4.27 1.93 -15.79
C LEU A 93 -3.00 1.79 -16.66
N GLY A 94 -2.16 0.79 -16.34
CA GLY A 94 -0.88 0.56 -17.00
C GLY A 94 0.31 1.24 -16.31
N ASP A 95 0.09 2.19 -15.39
CA ASP A 95 1.19 2.77 -14.61
C ASP A 95 1.84 1.70 -13.72
N THR A 96 3.13 1.81 -13.54
CA THR A 96 3.89 1.01 -12.57
C THR A 96 4.25 1.89 -11.38
N ILE A 97 3.72 1.54 -10.22
CA ILE A 97 3.88 2.31 -8.98
C ILE A 97 4.90 1.63 -8.08
N THR A 98 5.87 2.41 -7.64
CA THR A 98 6.80 2.03 -6.56
C THR A 98 6.37 2.72 -5.29
N ALA A 99 5.86 1.97 -4.32
CA ALA A 99 5.59 2.46 -2.98
C ALA A 99 6.83 2.27 -2.11
N ARG A 100 7.39 3.37 -1.65
CA ARG A 100 8.60 3.41 -0.81
C ARG A 100 8.24 3.90 0.59
N VAL A 101 8.75 3.19 1.59
CA VAL A 101 8.64 3.57 3.00
C VAL A 101 10.04 3.70 3.59
N THR A 102 10.29 4.79 4.33
CA THR A 102 11.58 5.09 4.94
C THR A 102 11.39 5.42 6.41
N ILE A 103 12.13 4.76 7.31
CA ILE A 103 12.08 5.09 8.74
C ILE A 103 12.77 6.43 8.98
N VAL A 104 12.01 7.39 9.49
CA VAL A 104 12.49 8.74 9.82
C VAL A 104 12.51 9.01 11.34
N GLU A 105 11.91 8.14 12.14
CA GLU A 105 11.93 8.24 13.60
C GLU A 105 11.72 6.87 14.25
N VAL A 106 12.42 6.61 15.34
CA VAL A 106 12.31 5.37 16.13
C VAL A 106 12.13 5.73 17.61
N LEU A 107 10.92 5.46 18.15
CA LEU A 107 10.58 5.66 19.56
C LEU A 107 10.56 4.31 20.27
N ARG A 108 11.74 3.85 20.74
CA ARG A 108 11.92 2.50 21.30
C ARG A 108 11.05 2.24 22.53
N GLU A 109 10.98 3.20 23.45
CA GLU A 109 10.21 3.08 24.68
C GLU A 109 8.69 2.98 24.45
N ARG A 110 8.22 3.52 23.33
CA ARG A 110 6.80 3.50 22.95
C ARG A 110 6.47 2.38 21.95
N ASN A 111 7.45 1.63 21.49
CA ASN A 111 7.32 0.68 20.38
C ASN A 111 6.65 1.31 19.16
N ARG A 112 7.19 2.45 18.69
CA ARG A 112 6.64 3.23 17.56
C ARG A 112 7.76 3.61 16.61
N ILE A 113 7.44 3.59 15.33
CA ILE A 113 8.26 4.20 14.28
C ILE A 113 7.40 5.15 13.45
N ARG A 114 8.02 6.19 12.92
CA ARG A 114 7.44 7.05 11.91
C ARG A 114 8.12 6.78 10.58
N LEU A 115 7.30 6.62 9.56
CA LEU A 115 7.73 6.36 8.20
C LEU A 115 7.37 7.57 7.32
N GLU A 116 8.31 8.03 6.53
CA GLU A 116 8.00 8.76 5.32
C GLU A 116 7.51 7.78 4.26
N THR A 117 6.43 8.12 3.58
CA THR A 117 5.78 7.26 2.57
C THR A 117 5.63 8.01 1.26
N VAL A 118 6.15 7.43 0.18
CA VAL A 118 6.14 8.03 -1.15
C VAL A 118 5.76 6.97 -2.18
N CYS A 119 4.85 7.31 -3.08
CA CYS A 119 4.59 6.49 -4.26
C CYS A 119 5.05 7.23 -5.52
N LEU A 120 5.83 6.53 -6.34
CA LEU A 120 6.40 7.04 -7.59
C LEU A 120 5.82 6.25 -8.77
N ASN A 121 5.55 6.92 -9.89
CA ASN A 121 5.22 6.23 -11.13
C ASN A 121 6.50 5.79 -11.88
N GLN A 122 6.34 5.15 -13.04
CA GLN A 122 7.45 4.66 -13.88
C GLN A 122 8.36 5.77 -14.41
N ARG A 123 7.92 7.02 -14.38
CA ARG A 123 8.73 8.20 -14.78
C ARG A 123 9.49 8.81 -13.61
N GLY A 124 9.39 8.22 -12.40
CA GLY A 124 9.98 8.76 -11.19
C GLY A 124 9.24 9.96 -10.61
N GLU A 125 8.02 10.22 -11.04
CA GLU A 125 7.19 11.32 -10.52
C GLU A 125 6.47 10.87 -9.25
N GLU A 126 6.46 11.73 -8.24
CA GLU A 126 5.67 11.50 -7.03
C GLU A 126 4.18 11.64 -7.34
N VAL A 127 3.43 10.56 -7.10
CA VAL A 127 1.97 10.52 -7.27
C VAL A 127 1.25 10.63 -5.94
N LEU A 128 1.90 10.22 -4.85
CA LEU A 128 1.39 10.27 -3.48
C LEU A 128 2.55 10.46 -2.50
N THR A 129 2.34 11.30 -1.48
CA THR A 129 3.28 11.47 -0.35
C THR A 129 2.51 11.48 0.96
N GLY A 130 3.20 11.17 2.05
CA GLY A 130 2.65 11.24 3.38
C GLY A 130 3.57 10.69 4.44
N GLU A 131 3.04 10.53 5.65
CA GLU A 131 3.73 9.95 6.79
C GLU A 131 2.83 8.99 7.53
N ALA A 132 3.41 7.91 8.03
CA ALA A 132 2.74 6.89 8.81
C ALA A 132 3.36 6.73 10.20
N TRP A 133 2.52 6.47 11.21
CA TRP A 133 2.95 5.89 12.47
C TRP A 133 2.60 4.41 12.49
N VAL A 134 3.58 3.60 12.87
CA VAL A 134 3.46 2.13 12.86
C VAL A 134 3.99 1.58 14.16
N MET A 135 3.37 0.54 14.67
CA MET A 135 3.86 -0.25 15.78
C MET A 135 4.46 -1.55 15.26
N PRO A 136 5.77 -1.75 15.36
CA PRO A 136 6.41 -3.01 15.02
C PRO A 136 5.94 -4.16 15.93
N SER A 137 6.07 -5.39 15.45
CA SER A 137 5.87 -6.56 16.30
C SER A 137 6.81 -6.54 17.51
N ARG A 138 6.33 -7.04 18.65
CA ARG A 138 7.17 -7.19 19.86
C ARG A 138 8.13 -8.36 19.75
N GLU A 139 7.82 -9.33 18.92
CA GLU A 139 8.61 -10.53 18.67
C GLU A 139 8.94 -10.61 17.18
N SER A 140 10.10 -11.16 16.85
CA SER A 140 10.46 -11.42 15.46
C SER A 140 9.49 -12.43 14.85
N VAL A 141 8.93 -12.08 13.70
CA VAL A 141 7.95 -12.92 12.98
C VAL A 141 8.58 -13.41 11.70
N VAL A 142 8.63 -14.74 11.53
CA VAL A 142 8.99 -15.37 10.25
C VAL A 142 7.74 -15.97 9.65
N TYR A 143 7.32 -15.45 8.50
CA TYR A 143 6.13 -15.92 7.81
C TYR A 143 6.48 -16.35 6.38
N PRO A 144 5.98 -17.52 5.90
CA PRO A 144 6.22 -17.95 4.54
C PRO A 144 5.74 -16.90 3.53
N ASP A 145 6.52 -16.70 2.50
CA ASP A 145 6.15 -15.79 1.40
C ASP A 145 5.16 -16.51 0.47
N ARG A 146 3.92 -16.63 0.95
CA ARG A 146 2.84 -17.36 0.26
C ARG A 146 2.15 -16.54 -0.84
N TYR A 147 2.48 -15.24 -0.94
CA TYR A 147 1.72 -14.32 -1.77
C TYR A 147 2.28 -14.13 -3.18
N ILE A 148 3.25 -14.93 -3.57
CA ILE A 148 3.76 -14.95 -4.96
C ILE A 148 2.72 -15.53 -5.93
N ASN A 149 1.78 -16.36 -5.44
CA ASN A 149 0.72 -16.97 -6.23
C ASN A 149 -0.63 -16.74 -5.54
N LYS A 150 -1.17 -15.52 -5.59
CA LYS A 150 -2.51 -15.11 -5.10
C LYS A 150 -3.29 -16.25 -4.38
N PRO A 151 -3.10 -16.54 -3.08
CA PRO A 151 -4.06 -17.38 -2.38
C PRO A 151 -5.37 -16.61 -2.24
N PRO A 152 -6.51 -17.28 -2.19
CA PRO A 152 -7.77 -16.61 -1.91
C PRO A 152 -7.66 -15.84 -0.60
N LEU A 153 -8.04 -14.56 -0.62
CA LEU A 153 -7.97 -13.67 0.54
C LEU A 153 -8.85 -14.17 1.71
N ILE A 154 -9.87 -14.96 1.40
CA ILE A 154 -10.76 -15.60 2.38
C ILE A 154 -11.22 -16.95 1.80
N ASP A 155 -11.08 -18.00 2.56
CA ASP A 155 -11.75 -19.27 2.22
C ASP A 155 -13.24 -19.14 2.57
N THR A 156 -14.04 -18.81 1.57
CA THR A 156 -15.50 -18.71 1.71
C THR A 156 -16.19 -20.07 1.80
N SER A 157 -15.44 -21.19 1.67
CA SER A 157 -15.96 -22.54 1.84
C SER A 157 -15.96 -23.00 3.30
N ALA A 158 -15.30 -22.30 4.20
CA ALA A 158 -15.32 -22.62 5.63
C ALA A 158 -16.69 -22.29 6.22
N PRO A 159 -17.35 -23.19 6.96
CA PRO A 159 -18.60 -22.90 7.61
C PRO A 159 -18.41 -21.80 8.65
N VAL A 160 -19.28 -20.79 8.58
CA VAL A 160 -19.37 -19.76 9.62
C VAL A 160 -19.80 -20.45 10.90
N MET A 161 -18.91 -20.54 11.88
CA MET A 161 -19.24 -21.03 13.22
C MET A 161 -19.94 -19.92 14.03
#